data_3ce365052be6b938c882d0ec3d56a3f0
#
_entry.id   3ce365052be6b938c882d0ec3d56a3f0
#
_cell.length_a   1.000
_cell.length_b   1.000
_cell.length_c   1.000
_cell.angle_alpha   90.00
_cell.angle_beta   90.00
_cell.angle_gamma   90.00
#
_symmetry.space_group_name_H-M   'P 1'
#
loop_
_entity.id
_entity.type
_entity.pdbx_description
1 polymer ?
#
loop_
_entity_poly.entity_id
_entity_poly.type
_entity_poly.pdbx_seq_one_letter_code
_entity_poly.pdbx_strand_id
1 'polypeptide(L)'
;RAWARKLIKRRKETRSRGEELPASLSDEILLSDWDGPSLDWAKKRDDWPQWLAAIKREIDQLEARGTWRELDQGEDPGRRPLGTKLVLKIKRHPDGSIDKYKARLTVQGFLQRYGVDYMDTTSPVTHTSTVKFLKAHALQMGRKTKVFDFAGAFLYPTLRDDIYMRAPEVLGKGKVVLKLLKSLYGLKQASREWFLALQEALLSIGFVQAPEGVDKCLFYHEELDIYISAYVDDSFCSYMDEKNLEYVIEELRKKKFEFSKIGEFDMGLGLQFDTTKDSVFISQPSSVEFIKNEFQVSDITKPTPITKWHEKRREDEPKFTATEVTQYLSLLGSLSHLGRMTRPDIILAVFHLASFCADPCERHYDALKHIVQYLVGTKDKGIYFRKTKGELWEFYCDSDWAGCPNTRKSTSGYLLKFMGGPLLAVSKRQKNVTLSSCEAEYCTFTDCAKDILWAKGLAKFFKCPFPEPAELRCDNVTAKHMAEGKAKLNRTKHIDALRKHIGVKYHFIRELVDFNVLSLTYVDTTQNESDILTKPLARTKFHSAATKLLNESARACRLTIAQHTTLGSVGDNAIRIARLASTA
;
A
#
# COMPACT_ATOMS: atom_id res chain seq x y z
N ARG A 1 -15.68 11.93 8.50
CA ARG A 1 -16.06 13.39 8.46
C ARG A 1 -17.52 13.61 8.82
N ALA A 2 -18.49 12.91 8.18
CA ALA A 2 -19.92 13.04 8.47
C ALA A 2 -20.29 12.53 9.89
N TRP A 3 -19.67 11.43 10.32
CA TRP A 3 -19.86 10.85 11.64
C TRP A 3 -19.33 11.77 12.76
N ALA A 4 -18.11 12.30 12.62
CA ALA A 4 -17.55 13.26 13.58
C ALA A 4 -18.43 14.52 13.72
N ARG A 5 -18.95 15.06 12.61
CA ARG A 5 -19.91 16.18 12.63
C ARG A 5 -21.22 15.81 13.33
N LYS A 6 -21.70 14.59 13.14
CA LYS A 6 -22.93 14.08 13.79
C LYS A 6 -22.71 13.85 15.29
N LEU A 7 -21.53 13.37 15.69
CA LEU A 7 -21.12 13.22 17.07
C LEU A 7 -21.01 14.59 17.79
N ILE A 8 -20.36 15.57 17.13
CA ILE A 8 -20.25 16.95 17.62
C ILE A 8 -21.65 17.58 17.73
N LYS A 9 -22.54 17.34 16.78
CA LYS A 9 -23.93 17.83 16.82
C LYS A 9 -24.70 17.17 17.97
N ARG A 10 -24.61 15.86 18.13
CA ARG A 10 -25.24 15.12 19.24
C ARG A 10 -24.72 15.61 20.61
N ARG A 11 -23.40 15.83 20.75
CA ARG A 11 -22.80 16.39 21.98
C ARG A 11 -23.27 17.79 22.31
N LYS A 12 -23.45 18.65 21.30
CA LYS A 12 -24.06 19.98 21.50
C LYS A 12 -25.51 19.86 21.97
N GLU A 13 -26.25 18.92 21.41
CA GLU A 13 -27.64 18.63 21.79
C GLU A 13 -27.74 18.01 23.18
N THR A 14 -26.81 17.12 23.59
CA THR A 14 -26.73 16.53 24.94
C THR A 14 -26.34 17.57 25.99
N ARG A 15 -25.34 18.41 25.68
CA ARG A 15 -24.94 19.54 26.56
C ARG A 15 -26.07 20.58 26.75
N SER A 16 -26.88 20.82 25.73
CA SER A 16 -28.03 21.71 25.82
C SER A 16 -29.19 21.14 26.67
N ARG A 17 -29.15 19.80 26.93
CA ARG A 17 -30.12 19.08 27.78
C ARG A 17 -29.63 18.85 29.21
N GLY A 18 -28.43 19.32 29.59
CA GLY A 18 -27.89 19.15 30.92
C GLY A 18 -27.45 17.71 31.29
N GLU A 19 -27.29 16.82 30.31
CA GLU A 19 -26.88 15.43 30.54
C GLU A 19 -25.35 15.34 30.57
N GLU A 20 -24.76 14.70 31.59
CA GLU A 20 -23.32 14.44 31.69
C GLU A 20 -22.90 13.26 30.79
N LEU A 21 -21.83 13.45 30.04
CA LEU A 21 -21.21 12.42 29.21
C LEU A 21 -20.21 11.60 30.03
N PRO A 22 -20.04 10.29 29.74
CA PRO A 22 -19.06 9.45 30.44
C PRO A 22 -17.64 10.03 30.32
N ALA A 23 -16.93 10.09 31.45
CA ALA A 23 -15.58 10.65 31.58
C ALA A 23 -14.47 9.93 30.78
N SER A 24 -14.77 8.83 30.09
CA SER A 24 -13.80 8.02 29.32
C SER A 24 -13.48 8.54 27.91
N LEU A 25 -14.13 9.64 27.50
CA LEU A 25 -13.92 10.27 26.19
C LEU A 25 -13.54 11.75 26.43
N SER A 26 -12.29 12.01 26.80
CA SER A 26 -11.79 13.39 26.89
C SER A 26 -11.88 14.05 25.51
N ASP A 27 -12.43 15.27 25.48
CA ASP A 27 -12.63 16.06 24.25
C ASP A 27 -11.31 16.30 23.49
N GLU A 28 -10.17 16.18 24.16
CA GLU A 28 -8.84 16.41 23.61
C GLU A 28 -8.37 15.29 22.65
N ILE A 29 -8.67 14.02 22.93
CA ILE A 29 -8.19 12.88 22.13
C ILE A 29 -8.96 12.78 20.81
N LEU A 30 -10.26 13.08 20.78
CA LEU A 30 -11.10 12.94 19.59
C LEU A 30 -10.98 14.09 18.58
N LEU A 31 -10.50 15.26 19.00
CA LEU A 31 -10.37 16.45 18.15
C LEU A 31 -8.96 16.65 17.60
N SER A 32 -7.95 16.05 18.25
CA SER A 32 -6.53 16.23 17.88
C SER A 32 -6.07 15.33 16.73
N ASP A 33 -6.67 14.14 16.57
CA ASP A 33 -6.12 13.12 15.69
C ASP A 33 -6.73 13.08 14.27
N TRP A 34 -7.90 13.68 14.04
CA TRP A 34 -8.64 13.41 12.80
C TRP A 34 -8.57 14.44 11.69
N ASP A 35 -8.42 15.75 11.95
CA ASP A 35 -8.38 16.75 10.86
C ASP A 35 -7.39 17.91 11.10
N GLY A 36 -6.65 17.92 12.20
CA GLY A 36 -5.99 19.12 12.65
C GLY A 36 -7.02 20.24 12.93
N PRO A 37 -6.78 21.13 13.82
CA PRO A 37 -7.74 22.18 14.19
C PRO A 37 -8.06 23.08 12.99
N SER A 38 -9.28 23.60 12.91
CA SER A 38 -9.53 24.77 12.09
C SER A 38 -8.75 25.96 12.68
N LEU A 39 -8.40 26.94 11.84
CA LEU A 39 -7.68 28.12 12.29
C LEU A 39 -8.42 28.84 13.45
N ASP A 40 -9.75 28.98 13.35
CA ASP A 40 -10.58 29.61 14.38
C ASP A 40 -10.60 28.83 15.69
N TRP A 41 -10.48 27.50 15.62
CA TRP A 41 -10.40 26.67 16.81
C TRP A 41 -9.00 26.74 17.44
N ALA A 42 -7.94 26.70 16.62
CA ALA A 42 -6.57 26.84 17.11
C ALA A 42 -6.34 28.18 17.83
N LYS A 43 -6.91 29.28 17.31
CA LYS A 43 -6.86 30.61 17.94
C LYS A 43 -7.47 30.68 19.36
N LYS A 44 -8.32 29.72 19.72
CA LYS A 44 -9.01 29.69 21.03
C LYS A 44 -8.32 28.79 22.06
N ARG A 45 -7.18 28.19 21.73
CA ARG A 45 -6.48 27.23 22.57
C ARG A 45 -5.27 27.86 23.26
N ASP A 46 -4.89 27.28 24.39
CA ASP A 46 -3.69 27.69 25.14
C ASP A 46 -2.40 27.45 24.35
N ASP A 47 -2.39 26.47 23.43
CA ASP A 47 -1.27 26.18 22.54
C ASP A 47 -1.25 27.03 21.25
N TRP A 48 -2.04 28.12 21.17
CA TRP A 48 -2.04 29.03 20.03
C TRP A 48 -0.64 29.60 19.68
N PRO A 49 0.22 29.98 20.61
CA PRO A 49 1.57 30.46 20.29
C PRO A 49 2.38 29.46 19.46
N GLN A 50 2.25 28.15 19.72
CA GLN A 50 2.94 27.09 19.00
C GLN A 50 2.38 26.96 17.56
N TRP A 51 1.06 27.07 17.40
CA TRP A 51 0.42 27.12 16.09
C TRP A 51 0.81 28.35 15.28
N LEU A 52 0.83 29.52 15.91
CA LEU A 52 1.25 30.76 15.27
C LEU A 52 2.70 30.67 14.77
N ALA A 53 3.59 30.12 15.60
CA ALA A 53 4.99 29.90 15.21
C ALA A 53 5.11 28.89 14.03
N ALA A 54 4.26 27.86 13.98
CA ALA A 54 4.24 26.93 12.86
C ALA A 54 3.70 27.56 11.57
N ILE A 55 2.68 28.41 11.68
CA ILE A 55 2.11 29.16 10.54
C ILE A 55 3.14 30.15 9.99
N LYS A 56 3.79 30.90 10.89
CA LYS A 56 4.82 31.88 10.49
C LYS A 56 5.97 31.17 9.74
N ARG A 57 6.49 30.08 10.27
CA ARG A 57 7.53 29.29 9.58
C ARG A 57 7.11 28.82 8.19
N GLU A 58 5.86 28.38 8.01
CA GLU A 58 5.34 27.97 6.71
C GLU A 58 5.31 29.14 5.73
N ILE A 59 4.79 30.31 6.14
CA ILE A 59 4.70 31.50 5.30
C ILE A 59 6.11 32.04 4.95
N ASP A 60 7.00 32.19 5.94
CA ASP A 60 8.37 32.64 5.73
C ASP A 60 9.12 31.74 4.73
N GLN A 61 8.91 30.40 4.80
CA GLN A 61 9.49 29.45 3.87
C GLN A 61 8.93 29.62 2.43
N LEU A 62 7.64 29.85 2.29
CA LEU A 62 7.00 30.06 0.99
C LEU A 62 7.45 31.38 0.33
N GLU A 63 7.57 32.47 1.10
CA GLU A 63 8.06 33.77 0.64
C GLU A 63 9.55 33.72 0.29
N ALA A 64 10.38 33.10 1.13
CA ALA A 64 11.81 32.93 0.87
C ALA A 64 12.09 32.14 -0.43
N ARG A 65 11.20 31.21 -0.79
CA ARG A 65 11.28 30.46 -2.05
C ARG A 65 10.73 31.22 -3.26
N GLY A 66 10.15 32.41 -3.09
CA GLY A 66 9.50 33.14 -4.14
C GLY A 66 8.32 32.41 -4.76
N THR A 67 7.46 31.81 -3.91
CA THR A 67 6.34 30.96 -4.34
C THR A 67 5.29 31.77 -5.11
N TRP A 68 5.14 33.05 -4.78
CA TRP A 68 4.17 33.95 -5.41
C TRP A 68 4.72 35.36 -5.54
N ARG A 69 4.04 36.18 -6.35
CA ARG A 69 4.13 37.63 -6.35
C ARG A 69 2.76 38.28 -6.24
N GLU A 70 2.70 39.52 -5.78
CA GLU A 70 1.50 40.32 -5.90
C GLU A 70 1.30 40.73 -7.38
N LEU A 71 0.07 41.03 -7.75
CA LEU A 71 -0.22 41.56 -9.06
C LEU A 71 0.23 43.02 -9.14
N ASP A 72 0.74 43.42 -10.31
CA ASP A 72 1.09 44.80 -10.57
C ASP A 72 -0.18 45.67 -10.62
N GLN A 73 -0.02 47.00 -10.43
CA GLN A 73 -1.15 47.91 -10.45
C GLN A 73 -1.81 47.90 -11.84
N GLY A 74 -3.09 47.53 -11.90
CA GLY A 74 -3.86 47.37 -13.14
C GLY A 74 -3.72 46.00 -13.82
N GLU A 75 -2.94 45.07 -13.28
CA GLU A 75 -2.88 43.69 -13.79
C GLU A 75 -4.18 42.96 -13.47
N ASP A 76 -4.89 42.52 -14.53
CA ASP A 76 -6.07 41.67 -14.38
C ASP A 76 -5.66 40.20 -14.43
N PRO A 77 -6.04 39.38 -13.42
CA PRO A 77 -5.78 37.95 -13.46
C PRO A 77 -6.47 37.22 -14.63
N GLY A 78 -7.43 37.85 -15.33
CA GLY A 78 -8.16 37.28 -16.46
C GLY A 78 -8.94 36.01 -16.13
N ARG A 79 -8.85 35.54 -14.87
CA ARG A 79 -9.48 34.30 -14.38
C ARG A 79 -9.74 34.37 -12.86
N ARG A 80 -10.68 33.57 -12.39
CA ARG A 80 -11.08 33.53 -10.97
C ARG A 80 -9.94 33.06 -10.09
N PRO A 81 -9.47 33.86 -9.09
CA PRO A 81 -8.47 33.42 -8.14
C PRO A 81 -8.98 32.26 -7.26
N LEU A 82 -8.13 31.25 -7.06
CA LEU A 82 -8.40 30.10 -6.21
C LEU A 82 -8.40 30.51 -4.73
N GLY A 83 -9.22 29.85 -3.93
CA GLY A 83 -9.18 30.00 -2.48
C GLY A 83 -7.94 29.31 -1.88
N THR A 84 -7.54 29.77 -0.69
CA THR A 84 -6.48 29.14 0.12
C THR A 84 -7.05 28.56 1.39
N LYS A 85 -6.34 27.60 1.99
CA LYS A 85 -6.68 27.00 3.29
C LYS A 85 -5.38 26.65 4.04
N LEU A 86 -5.33 27.01 5.32
CA LEU A 86 -4.31 26.47 6.22
C LEU A 86 -4.76 25.09 6.75
N VAL A 87 -3.88 24.13 6.63
CA VAL A 87 -4.03 22.78 7.19
C VAL A 87 -3.06 22.69 8.36
N LEU A 88 -3.61 22.56 9.55
CA LEU A 88 -2.89 22.44 10.81
C LEU A 88 -2.87 20.99 11.26
N LYS A 89 -1.73 20.47 11.72
CA LYS A 89 -1.58 19.10 12.21
C LYS A 89 -0.53 19.01 13.31
N ILE A 90 -0.85 18.30 14.41
CA ILE A 90 0.13 17.89 15.40
C ILE A 90 0.80 16.61 14.91
N LYS A 91 2.13 16.59 14.88
CA LYS A 91 2.92 15.37 14.74
C LYS A 91 3.27 14.86 16.12
N ARG A 92 3.20 13.53 16.30
CA ARG A 92 3.49 12.86 17.56
C ARG A 92 4.58 11.82 17.36
N HIS A 93 5.36 11.59 18.42
CA HIS A 93 6.25 10.44 18.55
C HIS A 93 5.44 9.14 18.72
N PRO A 94 6.06 7.95 18.54
CA PRO A 94 5.39 6.66 18.74
C PRO A 94 4.82 6.46 20.16
N ASP A 95 5.36 7.14 21.17
CA ASP A 95 4.89 7.14 22.57
C ASP A 95 3.66 8.04 22.80
N GLY A 96 3.18 8.74 21.75
CA GLY A 96 2.05 9.66 21.82
C GLY A 96 2.40 11.10 22.20
N SER A 97 3.63 11.40 22.63
CA SER A 97 4.08 12.76 22.92
C SER A 97 4.12 13.64 21.67
N ILE A 98 3.98 14.96 21.85
CA ILE A 98 3.98 15.90 20.72
C ILE A 98 5.41 16.08 20.21
N ASP A 99 5.65 15.70 18.94
CA ASP A 99 6.89 16.00 18.22
C ASP A 99 6.90 17.47 17.78
N LYS A 100 5.88 17.88 17.00
CA LYS A 100 5.80 19.27 16.51
C LYS A 100 4.42 19.67 15.99
N TYR A 101 4.17 20.96 16.05
CA TYR A 101 3.07 21.63 15.38
C TYR A 101 3.46 21.88 13.91
N LYS A 102 2.61 21.47 12.98
CA LYS A 102 2.83 21.64 11.54
C LYS A 102 1.67 22.39 10.91
N ALA A 103 1.99 23.46 10.19
CA ALA A 103 1.06 24.16 9.31
C ALA A 103 1.43 23.90 7.85
N ARG A 104 0.45 23.88 6.96
CA ARG A 104 0.63 23.88 5.51
C ARG A 104 -0.37 24.83 4.85
N LEU A 105 0.11 25.74 4.04
CA LEU A 105 -0.74 26.54 3.17
C LEU A 105 -1.10 25.70 1.93
N THR A 106 -2.39 25.55 1.66
CA THR A 106 -2.88 24.79 0.51
C THR A 106 -3.79 25.63 -0.35
N VAL A 107 -3.70 25.45 -1.66
CA VAL A 107 -4.64 26.02 -2.62
C VAL A 107 -5.85 25.07 -2.78
N GLN A 108 -7.04 25.63 -2.98
CA GLN A 108 -8.25 24.86 -3.22
C GLN A 108 -8.30 24.36 -4.67
N GLY A 109 -7.40 23.46 -5.03
CA GLY A 109 -7.24 22.93 -6.38
C GLY A 109 -8.46 22.18 -6.95
N PHE A 110 -9.42 21.78 -6.09
CA PHE A 110 -10.69 21.23 -6.55
C PHE A 110 -11.52 22.23 -7.36
N LEU A 111 -11.24 23.54 -7.26
CA LEU A 111 -11.85 24.60 -8.05
C LEU A 111 -11.14 24.83 -9.40
N GLN A 112 -9.98 24.22 -9.64
CA GLN A 112 -9.27 24.31 -10.91
C GLN A 112 -10.06 23.66 -12.04
N ARG A 113 -10.04 24.29 -13.22
CA ARG A 113 -10.72 23.86 -14.44
C ARG A 113 -9.73 23.26 -15.42
N TYR A 114 -10.05 22.06 -15.91
CA TYR A 114 -9.29 21.43 -16.99
C TYR A 114 -9.29 22.29 -18.27
N GLY A 115 -8.17 22.34 -18.95
CA GLY A 115 -8.00 23.14 -20.16
C GLY A 115 -7.77 24.63 -19.92
N VAL A 116 -7.82 25.10 -18.66
CA VAL A 116 -7.61 26.50 -18.26
C VAL A 116 -6.53 26.63 -17.20
N ASP A 117 -6.68 25.92 -16.09
CA ASP A 117 -5.78 26.01 -14.93
C ASP A 117 -4.79 24.84 -14.90
N TYR A 118 -5.00 23.80 -15.67
CA TYR A 118 -4.11 22.66 -15.85
C TYR A 118 -4.52 21.83 -17.07
N MET A 119 -3.54 21.12 -17.69
CA MET A 119 -3.77 20.20 -18.79
C MET A 119 -3.59 18.74 -18.39
N ASP A 120 -2.58 18.42 -17.58
CA ASP A 120 -2.27 17.07 -17.15
C ASP A 120 -1.94 17.03 -15.66
N THR A 121 -2.40 15.97 -15.00
CA THR A 121 -2.19 15.77 -13.57
C THR A 121 -1.56 14.41 -13.25
N THR A 122 -1.29 13.59 -14.29
CA THR A 122 -0.75 12.25 -14.10
C THR A 122 0.67 12.33 -13.56
N SER A 123 0.85 11.88 -12.33
CA SER A 123 2.16 11.76 -11.68
C SER A 123 2.40 10.27 -11.39
N PRO A 124 3.48 9.69 -11.91
CA PRO A 124 3.83 8.33 -11.52
C PRO A 124 4.29 8.31 -10.06
N VAL A 125 4.09 7.17 -9.43
CA VAL A 125 4.67 6.83 -8.13
C VAL A 125 5.28 5.44 -8.25
N THR A 126 6.37 5.19 -7.55
CA THR A 126 7.02 3.88 -7.59
C THR A 126 6.11 2.78 -7.04
N HIS A 127 6.17 1.61 -7.64
CA HIS A 127 5.47 0.44 -7.13
C HIS A 127 6.08 -0.01 -5.79
N THR A 128 5.24 -0.36 -4.83
CA THR A 128 5.73 -0.89 -3.54
C THR A 128 6.60 -2.14 -3.73
N SER A 129 6.27 -2.98 -4.73
CA SER A 129 7.11 -4.13 -5.09
C SER A 129 8.49 -3.73 -5.58
N THR A 130 8.64 -2.60 -6.31
CA THR A 130 9.95 -2.06 -6.68
C THR A 130 10.77 -1.67 -5.46
N VAL A 131 10.16 -1.03 -4.47
CA VAL A 131 10.83 -0.63 -3.22
C VAL A 131 11.26 -1.85 -2.39
N LYS A 132 10.38 -2.86 -2.27
CA LYS A 132 10.70 -4.13 -1.61
C LYS A 132 11.85 -4.85 -2.34
N PHE A 133 11.78 -4.90 -3.68
CA PHE A 133 12.82 -5.50 -4.50
C PHE A 133 14.16 -4.78 -4.34
N LEU A 134 14.18 -3.45 -4.42
CA LEU A 134 15.39 -2.64 -4.22
C LEU A 134 16.07 -2.98 -2.89
N LYS A 135 15.30 -3.05 -1.79
CA LYS A 135 15.84 -3.37 -0.46
C LYS A 135 16.36 -4.80 -0.37
N ALA A 136 15.61 -5.79 -0.89
CA ALA A 136 16.01 -7.19 -0.90
C ALA A 136 17.22 -7.44 -1.83
N HIS A 137 17.21 -6.85 -3.03
CA HIS A 137 18.32 -6.89 -3.97
C HIS A 137 19.60 -6.29 -3.36
N ALA A 138 19.49 -5.15 -2.66
CA ALA A 138 20.61 -4.54 -1.99
C ALA A 138 21.25 -5.50 -0.96
N LEU A 139 20.45 -6.21 -0.16
CA LEU A 139 20.94 -7.23 0.75
C LEU A 139 21.64 -8.37 0.00
N GLN A 140 21.04 -8.89 -1.08
CA GLN A 140 21.61 -10.00 -1.88
C GLN A 140 22.98 -9.64 -2.46
N MET A 141 23.11 -8.41 -2.96
CA MET A 141 24.31 -7.91 -3.63
C MET A 141 25.32 -7.24 -2.67
N GLY A 142 25.03 -7.18 -1.37
CA GLY A 142 25.90 -6.53 -0.38
C GLY A 142 25.98 -5.01 -0.51
N ARG A 143 24.94 -4.38 -1.08
CA ARG A 143 24.84 -2.93 -1.29
C ARG A 143 24.29 -2.25 -0.04
N LYS A 144 24.65 -0.98 0.16
CA LYS A 144 24.09 -0.12 1.20
C LYS A 144 22.78 0.52 0.72
N THR A 145 21.95 0.96 1.66
CA THR A 145 20.67 1.62 1.33
C THR A 145 20.44 2.83 2.22
N LYS A 146 19.91 3.91 1.63
CA LYS A 146 19.45 5.11 2.36
C LYS A 146 18.08 5.57 1.86
N VAL A 147 17.43 6.38 2.67
CA VAL A 147 16.22 7.10 2.28
C VAL A 147 16.48 8.60 2.33
N PHE A 148 15.96 9.32 1.35
CA PHE A 148 15.96 10.78 1.29
C PHE A 148 14.52 11.27 1.42
N ASP A 149 14.30 12.30 2.23
CA ASP A 149 13.04 13.05 2.31
C ASP A 149 13.33 14.49 1.84
N PHE A 150 12.70 14.90 0.74
CA PHE A 150 12.89 16.24 0.19
C PHE A 150 12.03 17.27 0.92
N ALA A 151 12.68 18.35 1.38
CA ALA A 151 12.01 19.42 2.10
C ALA A 151 11.13 20.26 1.19
N GLY A 152 9.81 20.12 1.29
CA GLY A 152 8.85 20.92 0.52
C GLY A 152 8.88 20.63 -0.98
N ALA A 153 8.84 19.35 -1.35
CA ALA A 153 8.90 18.84 -2.72
C ALA A 153 8.06 19.64 -3.74
N PHE A 154 6.82 19.97 -3.41
CA PHE A 154 5.93 20.71 -4.31
C PHE A 154 6.30 22.18 -4.52
N LEU A 155 7.28 22.72 -3.78
CA LEU A 155 7.70 24.12 -3.85
C LEU A 155 8.92 24.34 -4.79
N TYR A 156 9.47 23.26 -5.37
CA TYR A 156 10.59 23.37 -6.31
C TYR A 156 10.16 23.77 -7.72
N PRO A 157 9.13 23.13 -8.30
CA PRO A 157 8.82 23.37 -9.70
C PRO A 157 8.30 24.78 -9.94
N THR A 158 8.83 25.44 -10.97
CA THR A 158 8.22 26.65 -11.53
C THR A 158 6.95 26.25 -12.27
N LEU A 159 5.86 26.96 -11.99
CA LEU A 159 4.59 26.74 -12.70
C LEU A 159 4.69 27.26 -14.13
N ARG A 160 4.20 26.45 -15.06
CA ARG A 160 4.04 26.84 -16.49
C ARG A 160 2.69 27.51 -16.76
N ASP A 161 1.70 27.18 -15.93
CA ASP A 161 0.34 27.68 -16.02
C ASP A 161 0.19 28.96 -15.19
N ASP A 162 -0.56 29.94 -15.71
CA ASP A 162 -0.91 31.14 -14.96
C ASP A 162 -2.00 30.84 -13.93
N ILE A 163 -1.59 30.70 -12.69
CA ILE A 163 -2.49 30.40 -11.57
C ILE A 163 -2.48 31.53 -10.56
N TYR A 164 -3.68 31.94 -10.17
CA TYR A 164 -3.90 33.02 -9.23
C TYR A 164 -4.59 32.49 -7.98
N MET A 165 -4.20 32.99 -6.82
CA MET A 165 -4.83 32.65 -5.54
C MET A 165 -5.16 33.89 -4.73
N ARG A 166 -6.14 33.79 -3.85
CA ARG A 166 -6.40 34.81 -2.84
C ARG A 166 -5.33 34.73 -1.76
N ALA A 167 -4.82 35.87 -1.35
CA ALA A 167 -3.88 35.93 -0.24
C ALA A 167 -4.51 35.25 1.00
N PRO A 168 -3.77 34.40 1.73
CA PRO A 168 -4.29 33.79 2.95
C PRO A 168 -4.51 34.88 4.03
N GLU A 169 -5.57 34.71 4.84
CA GLU A 169 -5.93 35.67 5.91
C GLU A 169 -4.76 36.01 6.84
N VAL A 170 -3.87 35.04 7.09
CA VAL A 170 -2.72 35.21 7.98
C VAL A 170 -1.69 36.22 7.50
N LEU A 171 -1.71 36.58 6.21
CA LEU A 171 -0.87 37.66 5.68
C LEU A 171 -1.42 39.06 6.00
N GLY A 172 -2.66 39.17 6.50
CA GLY A 172 -3.28 40.45 6.81
C GLY A 172 -3.54 41.36 5.58
N LYS A 173 -3.36 40.81 4.33
CA LYS A 173 -3.44 41.57 3.09
C LYS A 173 -4.85 41.69 2.49
N GLY A 174 -5.89 41.27 3.23
CA GLY A 174 -7.29 41.39 2.81
C GLY A 174 -7.63 40.60 1.54
N LYS A 175 -8.16 41.29 0.52
CA LYS A 175 -8.61 40.69 -0.75
C LYS A 175 -7.52 40.65 -1.84
N VAL A 176 -6.25 40.83 -1.50
CA VAL A 176 -5.14 40.82 -2.46
C VAL A 176 -5.10 39.50 -3.23
N VAL A 177 -4.88 39.56 -4.51
CA VAL A 177 -4.67 38.41 -5.40
C VAL A 177 -3.17 38.23 -5.62
N LEU A 178 -2.72 37.01 -5.52
CA LEU A 178 -1.32 36.60 -5.72
C LEU A 178 -1.23 35.73 -6.97
N LYS A 179 -0.22 35.97 -7.82
CA LYS A 179 0.15 35.06 -8.90
C LYS A 179 1.13 34.02 -8.38
N LEU A 180 0.82 32.73 -8.53
CA LEU A 180 1.73 31.66 -8.20
C LEU A 180 2.86 31.58 -9.25
N LEU A 181 4.09 31.59 -8.78
CA LEU A 181 5.29 31.40 -9.59
C LEU A 181 5.80 29.98 -9.52
N LYS A 182 5.53 29.32 -8.37
CA LYS A 182 5.90 27.92 -8.12
C LYS A 182 4.69 27.08 -7.75
N SER A 183 4.82 25.79 -7.91
CA SER A 183 3.81 24.83 -7.47
C SER A 183 3.58 24.94 -5.96
N LEU A 184 2.36 24.65 -5.52
CA LEU A 184 1.95 24.73 -4.12
C LEU A 184 1.03 23.55 -3.78
N TYR A 185 1.05 23.14 -2.50
CA TYR A 185 0.17 22.11 -1.99
C TYR A 185 -1.29 22.35 -2.34
N GLY A 186 -1.96 21.31 -2.82
CA GLY A 186 -3.37 21.35 -3.19
C GLY A 186 -3.66 21.61 -4.66
N LEU A 187 -2.70 22.07 -5.47
CA LEU A 187 -2.85 22.11 -6.92
C LEU A 187 -2.92 20.71 -7.51
N LYS A 188 -3.76 20.50 -8.51
CA LYS A 188 -3.94 19.19 -9.15
C LYS A 188 -2.69 18.68 -9.85
N GLN A 189 -1.90 19.56 -10.46
CA GLN A 189 -0.65 19.25 -11.17
C GLN A 189 0.60 19.21 -10.26
N ALA A 190 0.50 19.59 -8.97
CA ALA A 190 1.67 19.74 -8.11
C ALA A 190 2.57 18.50 -8.05
N SER A 191 1.97 17.32 -7.93
CA SER A 191 2.73 16.05 -7.89
C SER A 191 3.43 15.75 -9.21
N ARG A 192 2.80 16.09 -10.35
CA ARG A 192 3.38 15.92 -11.68
C ARG A 192 4.56 16.84 -11.88
N GLU A 193 4.39 18.12 -11.59
CA GLU A 193 5.45 19.13 -11.73
C GLU A 193 6.67 18.78 -10.87
N TRP A 194 6.44 18.30 -9.63
CA TRP A 194 7.50 17.79 -8.77
C TRP A 194 8.24 16.60 -9.40
N PHE A 195 7.50 15.58 -9.86
CA PHE A 195 8.11 14.43 -10.50
C PHE A 195 8.98 14.83 -11.70
N LEU A 196 8.49 15.71 -12.57
CA LEU A 196 9.23 16.19 -13.74
C LEU A 196 10.50 16.96 -13.34
N ALA A 197 10.44 17.79 -12.30
CA ALA A 197 11.62 18.51 -11.81
C ALA A 197 12.69 17.56 -11.25
N LEU A 198 12.28 16.55 -10.47
CA LEU A 198 13.20 15.55 -9.94
C LEU A 198 13.78 14.66 -11.05
N GLN A 199 12.95 14.25 -12.02
CA GLN A 199 13.38 13.48 -13.18
C GLN A 199 14.44 14.24 -13.98
N GLU A 200 14.17 15.52 -14.32
CA GLU A 200 15.12 16.37 -15.05
C GLU A 200 16.44 16.53 -14.29
N ALA A 201 16.38 16.73 -12.97
CA ALA A 201 17.56 16.83 -12.13
C ALA A 201 18.39 15.54 -12.15
N LEU A 202 17.77 14.37 -11.99
CA LEU A 202 18.47 13.08 -12.01
C LEU A 202 19.06 12.78 -13.38
N LEU A 203 18.31 12.99 -14.46
CA LEU A 203 18.82 12.82 -15.83
C LEU A 203 20.03 13.71 -16.12
N SER A 204 20.03 14.96 -15.65
CA SER A 204 21.13 15.90 -15.84
C SER A 204 22.39 15.56 -15.03
N ILE A 205 22.28 14.71 -14.01
CA ILE A 205 23.43 14.17 -13.25
C ILE A 205 24.01 12.91 -13.93
N GLY A 206 23.29 12.31 -14.88
CA GLY A 206 23.72 11.10 -15.60
C GLY A 206 22.92 9.85 -15.27
N PHE A 207 21.83 9.95 -14.49
CA PHE A 207 20.94 8.82 -14.28
C PHE A 207 20.16 8.48 -15.55
N VAL A 208 19.86 7.21 -15.73
CA VAL A 208 18.95 6.69 -16.76
C VAL A 208 17.68 6.21 -16.08
N GLN A 209 16.53 6.57 -16.62
CA GLN A 209 15.22 6.13 -16.15
C GLN A 209 14.93 4.69 -16.61
N ALA A 210 14.25 3.90 -15.80
CA ALA A 210 13.82 2.57 -16.20
C ALA A 210 12.88 2.63 -17.41
N PRO A 211 12.93 1.61 -18.30
CA PRO A 211 12.08 1.53 -19.48
C PRO A 211 10.58 1.59 -19.16
N GLU A 212 9.80 2.03 -20.14
CA GLU A 212 8.35 1.95 -20.05
C GLU A 212 7.88 0.50 -19.80
N GLY A 213 6.91 0.36 -18.90
CA GLY A 213 6.42 -0.97 -18.49
C GLY A 213 7.15 -1.58 -17.28
N VAL A 214 8.25 -0.98 -16.80
CA VAL A 214 8.91 -1.39 -15.55
C VAL A 214 8.44 -0.50 -14.39
N ASP A 215 9.09 0.64 -14.19
CA ASP A 215 8.69 1.62 -13.16
C ASP A 215 9.25 3.00 -13.53
N LYS A 216 8.37 3.96 -13.83
CA LYS A 216 8.78 5.30 -14.25
C LYS A 216 9.49 6.11 -13.16
N CYS A 217 9.41 5.66 -11.90
CA CYS A 217 10.05 6.33 -10.77
C CYS A 217 11.39 5.69 -10.38
N LEU A 218 11.89 4.76 -11.18
CA LEU A 218 13.14 4.07 -10.94
C LEU A 218 14.24 4.60 -11.87
N PHE A 219 15.40 4.93 -11.29
CA PHE A 219 16.56 5.51 -11.96
C PHE A 219 17.83 4.75 -11.59
N TYR A 220 18.78 4.69 -12.52
CA TYR A 220 20.10 4.06 -12.33
C TYR A 220 21.21 4.94 -12.91
N HIS A 221 22.28 5.12 -12.17
CA HIS A 221 23.52 5.75 -12.65
C HIS A 221 24.58 4.69 -12.83
N GLU A 222 25.03 4.47 -14.06
CA GLU A 222 25.91 3.34 -14.39
C GLU A 222 27.31 3.48 -13.80
N GLU A 223 27.97 4.63 -13.98
CA GLU A 223 29.34 4.86 -13.50
C GLU A 223 29.42 4.91 -11.97
N LEU A 224 28.43 5.51 -11.31
CA LEU A 224 28.38 5.62 -9.84
C LEU A 224 27.79 4.37 -9.18
N ASP A 225 27.18 3.49 -9.96
CA ASP A 225 26.47 2.29 -9.52
C ASP A 225 25.45 2.58 -8.39
N ILE A 226 24.52 3.49 -8.68
CA ILE A 226 23.48 3.94 -7.75
C ILE A 226 22.10 3.75 -8.37
N TYR A 227 21.20 3.09 -7.62
CA TYR A 227 19.75 3.02 -7.93
C TYR A 227 18.99 3.99 -7.05
N ILE A 228 18.02 4.71 -7.62
CA ILE A 228 17.09 5.58 -6.90
C ILE A 228 15.68 5.24 -7.33
N SER A 229 14.78 5.01 -6.35
CA SER A 229 13.36 4.83 -6.55
C SER A 229 12.60 5.96 -5.84
N ALA A 230 11.89 6.81 -6.61
CA ALA A 230 11.24 8.02 -6.11
C ALA A 230 9.75 7.78 -5.80
N TYR A 231 9.31 8.17 -4.60
CA TYR A 231 7.91 8.16 -4.19
C TYR A 231 7.52 9.52 -3.61
N VAL A 232 7.02 10.41 -4.44
CA VAL A 232 6.70 11.80 -4.10
C VAL A 232 7.92 12.49 -3.46
N ASP A 233 7.85 12.84 -2.18
CA ASP A 233 8.91 13.46 -1.37
C ASP A 233 9.94 12.46 -0.81
N ASP A 234 9.59 11.17 -0.73
CA ASP A 234 10.51 10.09 -0.35
C ASP A 234 11.28 9.53 -1.55
N SER A 235 12.56 9.26 -1.41
CA SER A 235 13.36 8.53 -2.38
C SER A 235 14.21 7.45 -1.70
N PHE A 236 14.17 6.24 -2.24
CA PHE A 236 14.88 5.06 -1.74
C PHE A 236 16.10 4.82 -2.61
N CYS A 237 17.27 4.75 -1.98
CA CYS A 237 18.55 4.63 -2.68
C CYS A 237 19.25 3.31 -2.32
N SER A 238 19.91 2.69 -3.33
CA SER A 238 20.81 1.56 -3.18
C SER A 238 22.12 1.87 -3.88
N TYR A 239 23.25 1.73 -3.18
CA TYR A 239 24.58 2.15 -3.64
C TYR A 239 25.68 1.26 -3.07
N MET A 240 26.87 1.28 -3.68
CA MET A 240 28.05 0.58 -3.20
C MET A 240 29.00 1.51 -2.42
N ASP A 241 29.33 2.66 -2.99
CA ASP A 241 30.29 3.61 -2.43
C ASP A 241 29.60 4.85 -1.86
N GLU A 242 29.91 5.19 -0.61
CA GLU A 242 29.40 6.38 0.08
C GLU A 242 29.80 7.68 -0.63
N LYS A 243 31.03 7.76 -1.17
CA LYS A 243 31.52 8.96 -1.88
C LYS A 243 30.71 9.25 -3.14
N ASN A 244 30.30 8.20 -3.86
CA ASN A 244 29.45 8.34 -5.04
C ASN A 244 28.07 8.87 -4.65
N LEU A 245 27.54 8.41 -3.54
CA LEU A 245 26.26 8.91 -3.02
C LEU A 245 26.36 10.36 -2.56
N GLU A 246 27.43 10.73 -1.84
CA GLU A 246 27.70 12.10 -1.42
C GLU A 246 27.80 13.05 -2.63
N TYR A 247 28.46 12.63 -3.70
CA TYR A 247 28.52 13.38 -4.95
C TYR A 247 27.11 13.65 -5.53
N VAL A 248 26.25 12.63 -5.61
CA VAL A 248 24.87 12.82 -6.10
C VAL A 248 24.08 13.77 -5.20
N ILE A 249 24.24 13.67 -3.89
CA ILE A 249 23.58 14.57 -2.93
C ILE A 249 24.04 16.02 -3.16
N GLU A 250 25.34 16.26 -3.34
CA GLU A 250 25.88 17.60 -3.60
C GLU A 250 25.41 18.15 -4.95
N GLU A 251 25.37 17.34 -6.00
CA GLU A 251 24.83 17.77 -7.31
C GLU A 251 23.35 18.15 -7.20
N LEU A 252 22.53 17.42 -6.45
CA LEU A 252 21.15 17.78 -6.17
C LEU A 252 21.06 19.08 -5.36
N ARG A 253 21.93 19.28 -4.36
CA ARG A 253 22.02 20.54 -3.59
C ARG A 253 22.38 21.75 -4.47
N LYS A 254 23.33 21.60 -5.39
CA LYS A 254 23.68 22.64 -6.37
C LYS A 254 22.47 23.05 -7.23
N LYS A 255 21.57 22.10 -7.50
CA LYS A 255 20.28 22.35 -8.17
C LYS A 255 19.19 22.84 -7.22
N LYS A 256 19.56 23.24 -5.98
CA LYS A 256 18.70 23.78 -4.93
C LYS A 256 17.72 22.78 -4.31
N PHE A 257 17.89 21.44 -4.50
CA PHE A 257 17.12 20.46 -3.77
C PHE A 257 17.61 20.38 -2.33
N GLU A 258 16.70 20.54 -1.38
CA GLU A 258 16.97 20.48 0.06
C GLU A 258 16.44 19.17 0.61
N PHE A 259 17.19 18.57 1.51
CA PHE A 259 16.80 17.34 2.18
C PHE A 259 16.37 17.64 3.61
N SER A 260 15.16 17.19 3.99
CA SER A 260 14.71 17.26 5.37
C SER A 260 15.27 16.11 6.21
N LYS A 261 15.57 14.98 5.55
CA LYS A 261 16.20 13.80 6.14
C LYS A 261 17.01 13.05 5.10
N ILE A 262 18.21 12.61 5.48
CA ILE A 262 18.99 11.57 4.82
C ILE A 262 19.32 10.55 5.91
N GLY A 263 18.87 9.32 5.77
CA GLY A 263 19.01 8.34 6.84
C GLY A 263 18.98 6.91 6.35
N GLU A 264 19.10 5.98 7.29
CA GLU A 264 18.99 4.55 7.01
C GLU A 264 17.62 4.20 6.45
N PHE A 265 17.60 3.22 5.55
CA PHE A 265 16.35 2.71 4.99
C PHE A 265 15.76 1.64 5.91
N ASP A 266 15.24 2.08 7.04
CA ASP A 266 14.54 1.30 8.07
C ASP A 266 13.03 1.52 8.06
N MET A 267 12.59 2.65 7.52
CA MET A 267 11.18 3.02 7.36
C MET A 267 10.92 3.62 5.98
N GLY A 268 9.79 3.29 5.37
CA GLY A 268 9.35 3.89 4.11
C GLY A 268 7.98 3.39 3.68
N LEU A 269 7.16 4.23 3.08
CA LEU A 269 5.79 3.90 2.62
C LEU A 269 4.88 3.34 3.73
N GLY A 270 5.12 3.69 5.00
CA GLY A 270 4.43 3.11 6.15
C GLY A 270 4.82 1.67 6.45
N LEU A 271 5.93 1.20 5.91
CA LEU A 271 6.54 -0.11 6.16
C LEU A 271 7.75 0.04 7.08
N GLN A 272 7.92 -0.90 8.00
CA GLN A 272 9.13 -1.08 8.78
C GLN A 272 10.02 -2.14 8.12
N PHE A 273 11.32 -1.85 8.00
CA PHE A 273 12.33 -2.71 7.39
C PHE A 273 13.42 -3.06 8.38
N ASP A 274 13.34 -4.23 8.98
CA ASP A 274 14.37 -4.72 9.89
C ASP A 274 15.39 -5.55 9.09
N THR A 275 16.60 -5.02 8.95
CA THR A 275 17.65 -5.60 8.11
C THR A 275 18.73 -6.23 8.98
N THR A 276 19.01 -7.50 8.73
CA THR A 276 20.17 -8.22 9.28
C THR A 276 21.19 -8.50 8.15
N LYS A 277 22.33 -9.14 8.48
CA LYS A 277 23.30 -9.57 7.46
C LYS A 277 22.75 -10.59 6.46
N ASP A 278 21.68 -11.34 6.82
CA ASP A 278 21.16 -12.46 6.04
C ASP A 278 19.68 -12.31 5.63
N SER A 279 18.97 -11.30 6.15
CA SER A 279 17.56 -11.11 5.83
C SER A 279 17.08 -9.67 5.95
N VAL A 280 16.04 -9.36 5.17
CA VAL A 280 15.18 -8.18 5.36
C VAL A 280 13.81 -8.68 5.82
N PHE A 281 13.34 -8.19 6.95
CA PHE A 281 12.01 -8.40 7.45
C PHE A 281 11.18 -7.13 7.26
N ILE A 282 9.99 -7.24 6.68
CA ILE A 282 9.11 -6.11 6.40
C ILE A 282 7.78 -6.32 7.11
N SER A 283 7.39 -5.37 7.96
CA SER A 283 6.20 -5.48 8.81
C SER A 283 5.46 -4.15 9.00
N GLN A 284 4.27 -4.21 9.57
CA GLN A 284 3.43 -3.05 9.90
C GLN A 284 2.67 -3.24 11.23
N PRO A 285 3.34 -3.54 12.35
CA PRO A 285 2.65 -3.82 13.62
C PRO A 285 1.84 -2.63 14.13
N SER A 286 2.35 -1.40 13.98
CA SER A 286 1.65 -0.18 14.37
C SER A 286 0.35 0.04 13.59
N SER A 287 0.30 -0.37 12.32
CA SER A 287 -0.92 -0.28 11.50
C SER A 287 -2.00 -1.25 11.99
N VAL A 288 -1.60 -2.44 12.45
CA VAL A 288 -2.55 -3.43 13.04
C VAL A 288 -3.16 -2.86 14.32
N GLU A 289 -2.32 -2.29 15.20
CA GLU A 289 -2.79 -1.70 16.46
C GLU A 289 -3.69 -0.47 16.21
N PHE A 290 -3.33 0.38 15.25
CA PHE A 290 -4.16 1.50 14.83
C PHE A 290 -5.55 1.03 14.35
N ILE A 291 -5.61 0.02 13.46
CA ILE A 291 -6.89 -0.51 12.94
C ILE A 291 -7.73 -1.10 14.08
N LYS A 292 -7.13 -1.89 14.98
CA LYS A 292 -7.81 -2.45 16.14
C LYS A 292 -8.49 -1.35 16.96
N ASN A 293 -7.76 -0.30 17.31
CA ASN A 293 -8.24 0.79 18.15
C ASN A 293 -9.29 1.66 17.44
N GLU A 294 -9.04 2.02 16.17
CA GLU A 294 -9.95 2.85 15.36
C GLU A 294 -11.33 2.19 15.19
N PHE A 295 -11.37 0.88 14.96
CA PHE A 295 -12.60 0.12 14.76
C PHE A 295 -13.09 -0.60 16.00
N GLN A 296 -12.47 -0.35 17.16
CA GLN A 296 -12.84 -0.89 18.48
C GLN A 296 -13.01 -2.42 18.47
N VAL A 297 -12.07 -3.13 17.82
CA VAL A 297 -12.09 -4.59 17.76
C VAL A 297 -11.50 -5.17 19.04
N SER A 298 -12.17 -6.18 19.59
CA SER A 298 -11.75 -6.87 20.82
C SER A 298 -10.40 -7.58 20.66
N ASP A 299 -9.73 -7.84 21.79
CA ASP A 299 -8.46 -8.58 21.85
C ASP A 299 -8.60 -10.11 21.62
N ILE A 300 -9.80 -10.59 21.36
CA ILE A 300 -10.04 -12.00 21.00
C ILE A 300 -9.29 -12.30 19.70
N THR A 301 -8.45 -13.32 19.71
CA THR A 301 -7.68 -13.72 18.53
C THR A 301 -8.37 -14.81 17.73
N LYS A 302 -8.14 -14.83 16.44
CA LYS A 302 -8.66 -15.85 15.51
C LYS A 302 -7.51 -16.61 14.85
N PRO A 303 -7.66 -17.92 14.59
CA PRO A 303 -6.57 -18.71 14.02
C PRO A 303 -6.39 -18.52 12.51
N THR A 304 -7.42 -18.08 11.78
CA THR A 304 -7.40 -17.87 10.33
C THR A 304 -8.20 -16.61 9.98
N PRO A 305 -7.88 -15.92 8.89
CA PRO A 305 -8.58 -14.68 8.51
C PRO A 305 -9.96 -14.93 7.89
N ILE A 306 -10.20 -16.16 7.40
CA ILE A 306 -11.47 -16.57 6.80
C ILE A 306 -11.68 -18.07 7.03
N THR A 307 -12.90 -18.47 7.30
CA THR A 307 -13.25 -19.89 7.51
C THR A 307 -14.15 -20.46 6.42
N LYS A 308 -14.92 -19.62 5.75
CA LYS A 308 -15.85 -19.98 4.68
C LYS A 308 -16.16 -18.80 3.76
N TRP A 309 -16.68 -19.08 2.58
CA TRP A 309 -17.22 -18.07 1.70
C TRP A 309 -18.48 -17.43 2.30
N HIS A 310 -18.64 -16.13 2.12
CA HIS A 310 -19.84 -15.39 2.50
C HIS A 310 -20.75 -15.20 1.28
N GLU A 311 -22.04 -15.11 1.55
CA GLU A 311 -23.07 -14.85 0.56
C GLU A 311 -23.48 -13.38 0.60
N LYS A 312 -24.14 -12.90 -0.46
CA LYS A 312 -24.75 -11.58 -0.50
C LYS A 312 -25.74 -11.41 0.67
N ARG A 313 -26.00 -10.16 1.04
CA ARG A 313 -27.04 -9.81 2.01
C ARG A 313 -28.38 -10.43 1.56
N ARG A 314 -29.09 -11.04 2.49
CA ARG A 314 -30.44 -11.59 2.28
C ARG A 314 -31.47 -10.47 2.38
N GLU A 315 -32.65 -10.67 1.81
CA GLU A 315 -33.70 -9.66 1.83
C GLU A 315 -34.23 -9.36 3.23
N ASP A 316 -34.22 -10.36 4.12
CA ASP A 316 -34.63 -10.27 5.53
C ASP A 316 -33.57 -9.62 6.45
N GLU A 317 -32.33 -9.46 5.98
CA GLU A 317 -31.27 -8.81 6.74
C GLU A 317 -31.35 -7.28 6.62
N PRO A 318 -31.14 -6.52 7.70
CA PRO A 318 -31.15 -5.07 7.67
C PRO A 318 -30.12 -4.49 6.70
N LYS A 319 -30.51 -3.44 5.97
CA LYS A 319 -29.58 -2.66 5.15
C LYS A 319 -28.77 -1.72 6.03
N PHE A 320 -27.49 -1.61 5.72
CA PHE A 320 -26.62 -0.62 6.35
C PHE A 320 -27.03 0.80 5.97
N THR A 321 -26.98 1.69 6.95
CA THR A 321 -27.05 3.13 6.73
C THR A 321 -25.80 3.62 5.99
N ALA A 322 -25.85 4.80 5.38
CA ALA A 322 -24.70 5.41 4.70
C ALA A 322 -23.45 5.54 5.61
N THR A 323 -23.66 5.70 6.92
CA THR A 323 -22.57 5.76 7.91
C THR A 323 -21.92 4.40 8.10
N GLU A 324 -22.72 3.34 8.25
CA GLU A 324 -22.22 1.96 8.42
C GLU A 324 -21.52 1.47 7.15
N VAL A 325 -22.05 1.79 5.96
CA VAL A 325 -21.36 1.53 4.69
C VAL A 325 -20.00 2.23 4.66
N THR A 326 -19.91 3.48 5.11
CA THR A 326 -18.65 4.23 5.17
C THR A 326 -17.65 3.57 6.13
N GLN A 327 -18.11 3.09 7.29
CA GLN A 327 -17.26 2.35 8.24
C GLN A 327 -16.76 1.03 7.65
N TYR A 328 -17.66 0.28 6.99
CA TYR A 328 -17.29 -0.96 6.28
C TYR A 328 -16.20 -0.71 5.24
N LEU A 329 -16.39 0.29 4.38
CA LEU A 329 -15.42 0.64 3.32
C LEU A 329 -14.09 1.13 3.89
N SER A 330 -14.12 1.86 5.01
CA SER A 330 -12.90 2.35 5.67
C SER A 330 -12.08 1.19 6.25
N LEU A 331 -12.72 0.27 6.98
CA LEU A 331 -12.04 -0.92 7.52
C LEU A 331 -11.52 -1.82 6.39
N LEU A 332 -12.32 -2.08 5.37
CA LEU A 332 -11.92 -2.87 4.21
C LEU A 332 -10.72 -2.25 3.48
N GLY A 333 -10.70 -0.91 3.32
CA GLY A 333 -9.58 -0.19 2.72
C GLY A 333 -8.29 -0.35 3.53
N SER A 334 -8.37 -0.23 4.85
CA SER A 334 -7.23 -0.42 5.76
C SER A 334 -6.67 -1.84 5.69
N LEU A 335 -7.55 -2.85 5.69
CA LEU A 335 -7.16 -4.26 5.56
C LEU A 335 -6.60 -4.58 4.16
N SER A 336 -7.16 -3.98 3.09
CA SER A 336 -6.62 -4.09 1.73
C SER A 336 -5.19 -3.56 1.63
N HIS A 337 -4.90 -2.46 2.30
CA HIS A 337 -3.55 -1.90 2.36
C HIS A 337 -2.59 -2.88 3.05
N LEU A 338 -2.92 -3.36 4.25
CA LEU A 338 -2.09 -4.35 4.97
C LEU A 338 -1.84 -5.62 4.14
N GLY A 339 -2.89 -6.17 3.52
CA GLY A 339 -2.80 -7.37 2.70
C GLY A 339 -1.81 -7.22 1.54
N ARG A 340 -1.84 -6.10 0.84
CA ARG A 340 -0.94 -5.82 -0.29
C ARG A 340 0.48 -5.49 0.15
N MET A 341 0.64 -4.88 1.33
CA MET A 341 1.94 -4.39 1.79
C MET A 341 2.76 -5.48 2.47
N THR A 342 2.27 -6.07 3.55
CA THR A 342 3.05 -6.96 4.42
C THR A 342 2.35 -8.25 4.83
N ARG A 343 1.03 -8.35 4.59
CA ARG A 343 0.20 -9.46 5.07
C ARG A 343 -0.58 -10.13 3.92
N PRO A 344 0.13 -10.73 2.93
CA PRO A 344 -0.54 -11.41 1.81
C PRO A 344 -1.41 -12.59 2.26
N ASP A 345 -1.23 -13.11 3.45
CA ASP A 345 -2.04 -14.15 4.08
C ASP A 345 -3.51 -13.75 4.34
N ILE A 346 -3.84 -12.45 4.34
CA ILE A 346 -5.24 -11.97 4.44
C ILE A 346 -5.86 -11.57 3.10
N ILE A 347 -5.09 -11.55 2.00
CA ILE A 347 -5.55 -10.97 0.71
C ILE A 347 -6.84 -11.63 0.23
N LEU A 348 -6.94 -12.97 0.28
CA LEU A 348 -8.13 -13.70 -0.14
C LEU A 348 -9.39 -13.26 0.62
N ALA A 349 -9.29 -13.18 1.95
CA ALA A 349 -10.42 -12.81 2.81
C ALA A 349 -10.89 -11.38 2.54
N VAL A 350 -9.94 -10.44 2.45
CA VAL A 350 -10.21 -9.03 2.14
C VAL A 350 -10.82 -8.87 0.76
N PHE A 351 -10.24 -9.54 -0.24
CA PHE A 351 -10.73 -9.47 -1.61
C PHE A 351 -12.14 -10.06 -1.74
N HIS A 352 -12.42 -11.17 -1.04
CA HIS A 352 -13.77 -11.74 -1.01
C HIS A 352 -14.78 -10.74 -0.44
N LEU A 353 -14.48 -10.12 0.70
CA LEU A 353 -15.35 -9.14 1.34
C LEU A 353 -15.49 -7.85 0.52
N ALA A 354 -14.50 -7.47 -0.27
CA ALA A 354 -14.61 -6.34 -1.20
C ALA A 354 -15.74 -6.51 -2.24
N SER A 355 -16.17 -7.75 -2.50
CA SER A 355 -17.30 -7.98 -3.40
C SER A 355 -18.67 -7.53 -2.87
N PHE A 356 -18.76 -7.17 -1.59
CA PHE A 356 -19.98 -6.72 -0.94
C PHE A 356 -20.02 -5.21 -0.69
N CYS A 357 -19.09 -4.43 -1.26
CA CYS A 357 -19.00 -2.97 -1.06
C CYS A 357 -20.29 -2.20 -1.41
N ALA A 358 -21.06 -2.70 -2.38
CA ALA A 358 -22.29 -2.03 -2.84
C ALA A 358 -23.48 -2.24 -1.89
N ASP A 359 -23.55 -3.37 -1.20
CA ASP A 359 -24.63 -3.74 -0.29
C ASP A 359 -24.09 -4.62 0.87
N PRO A 360 -23.27 -4.04 1.77
CA PRO A 360 -22.77 -4.74 2.94
C PRO A 360 -23.85 -4.92 4.01
N CYS A 361 -23.65 -5.91 4.90
CA CYS A 361 -24.48 -6.12 6.07
C CYS A 361 -23.62 -6.50 7.29
N GLU A 362 -24.23 -6.67 8.47
CA GLU A 362 -23.52 -6.93 9.73
C GLU A 362 -22.62 -8.18 9.62
N ARG A 363 -23.09 -9.27 9.00
CA ARG A 363 -22.26 -10.48 8.77
C ARG A 363 -20.95 -10.17 8.03
N HIS A 364 -20.98 -9.26 7.04
CA HIS A 364 -19.80 -8.88 6.28
C HIS A 364 -18.88 -7.99 7.12
N TYR A 365 -19.45 -7.14 7.97
CA TYR A 365 -18.68 -6.30 8.87
C TYR A 365 -18.01 -7.11 9.98
N ASP A 366 -18.73 -8.08 10.56
CA ASP A 366 -18.16 -9.02 11.53
C ASP A 366 -17.05 -9.88 10.92
N ALA A 367 -17.17 -10.24 9.65
CA ALA A 367 -16.10 -10.92 8.93
C ALA A 367 -14.84 -10.04 8.75
N LEU A 368 -14.99 -8.73 8.55
CA LEU A 368 -13.85 -7.81 8.58
C LEU A 368 -13.23 -7.70 9.98
N LYS A 369 -14.04 -7.60 11.03
CA LYS A 369 -13.56 -7.62 12.42
C LYS A 369 -12.81 -8.93 12.74
N HIS A 370 -13.29 -10.07 12.22
CA HIS A 370 -12.61 -11.36 12.34
C HIS A 370 -11.22 -11.35 11.72
N ILE A 371 -11.03 -10.68 10.57
CA ILE A 371 -9.68 -10.51 9.99
C ILE A 371 -8.80 -9.67 10.92
N VAL A 372 -9.33 -8.59 11.53
CA VAL A 372 -8.56 -7.81 12.50
C VAL A 372 -8.16 -8.66 13.70
N GLN A 373 -9.05 -9.49 14.23
CA GLN A 373 -8.76 -10.41 15.34
C GLN A 373 -7.66 -11.42 14.98
N TYR A 374 -7.62 -11.90 13.73
CA TYR A 374 -6.51 -12.72 13.25
C TYR A 374 -5.20 -11.91 13.21
N LEU A 375 -5.24 -10.67 12.74
CA LEU A 375 -4.08 -9.79 12.68
C LEU A 375 -3.54 -9.43 14.07
N VAL A 376 -4.41 -9.20 15.05
CA VAL A 376 -4.03 -8.95 16.46
C VAL A 376 -3.26 -10.14 17.02
N GLY A 377 -3.74 -11.37 16.79
CA GLY A 377 -3.04 -12.60 17.20
C GLY A 377 -1.75 -12.89 16.45
N THR A 378 -1.47 -12.14 15.38
CA THR A 378 -0.30 -12.32 14.50
C THR A 378 0.36 -10.99 14.12
N LYS A 379 0.30 -9.98 15.00
CA LYS A 379 0.75 -8.61 14.72
C LYS A 379 2.25 -8.51 14.37
N ASP A 380 3.03 -9.43 14.93
CA ASP A 380 4.49 -9.47 14.73
C ASP A 380 4.90 -10.22 13.45
N LYS A 381 3.93 -10.70 12.66
CA LYS A 381 4.18 -11.32 11.36
C LYS A 381 4.34 -10.29 10.26
N GLY A 382 5.17 -10.65 9.29
CA GLY A 382 5.47 -9.87 8.09
C GLY A 382 6.11 -10.76 7.04
N ILE A 383 6.71 -10.18 6.05
CA ILE A 383 7.38 -10.89 4.95
C ILE A 383 8.90 -10.87 5.14
N TYR A 384 9.55 -11.99 4.84
CA TYR A 384 11.01 -12.13 4.88
C TYR A 384 11.58 -12.30 3.48
N PHE A 385 12.63 -11.56 3.17
CA PHE A 385 13.54 -11.81 2.05
C PHE A 385 14.87 -12.30 2.64
N ARG A 386 15.31 -13.51 2.27
CA ARG A 386 16.49 -14.15 2.86
C ARG A 386 17.59 -14.30 1.82
N LYS A 387 18.81 -13.85 2.17
CA LYS A 387 19.97 -14.04 1.30
C LYS A 387 20.13 -15.52 0.93
N THR A 388 20.30 -15.80 -0.34
CA THR A 388 20.37 -17.16 -0.86
C THR A 388 21.47 -17.30 -1.91
N LYS A 389 22.05 -18.52 -1.99
CA LYS A 389 22.90 -18.95 -3.10
C LYS A 389 22.14 -19.82 -4.11
N GLY A 390 20.89 -20.16 -3.80
CA GLY A 390 20.01 -20.97 -4.63
C GLY A 390 19.12 -20.12 -5.55
N GLU A 391 17.94 -20.61 -5.80
CA GLU A 391 16.95 -19.96 -6.66
C GLU A 391 16.53 -18.60 -6.10
N LEU A 392 16.67 -17.55 -6.91
CA LEU A 392 16.28 -16.18 -6.55
C LEU A 392 14.80 -15.91 -6.79
N TRP A 393 14.22 -16.52 -7.83
CA TRP A 393 12.86 -16.27 -8.29
C TRP A 393 12.04 -17.56 -8.32
N GLU A 394 10.83 -17.49 -7.81
CA GLU A 394 9.87 -18.57 -7.84
C GLU A 394 8.49 -18.01 -8.23
N PHE A 395 7.75 -18.74 -9.06
CA PHE A 395 6.45 -18.32 -9.58
C PHE A 395 5.45 -19.44 -9.38
N TYR A 396 4.32 -19.14 -8.73
CA TYR A 396 3.23 -20.09 -8.47
C TYR A 396 1.90 -19.51 -8.94
N CYS A 397 1.02 -20.37 -9.42
CA CYS A 397 -0.34 -19.99 -9.73
C CYS A 397 -1.33 -21.11 -9.41
N ASP A 398 -2.57 -20.72 -9.11
CA ASP A 398 -3.70 -21.60 -8.82
C ASP A 398 -5.01 -20.91 -9.19
N SER A 399 -6.06 -21.70 -9.42
CA SER A 399 -7.41 -21.17 -9.57
C SER A 399 -8.45 -22.01 -8.85
N ASP A 400 -9.30 -21.38 -8.04
CA ASP A 400 -10.50 -22.00 -7.46
C ASP A 400 -11.65 -21.91 -8.47
N TRP A 401 -11.90 -23.04 -9.20
CA TRP A 401 -12.91 -23.09 -10.24
C TRP A 401 -14.32 -22.97 -9.67
N ALA A 402 -15.08 -21.97 -10.17
CA ALA A 402 -16.46 -21.73 -9.82
C ALA A 402 -16.72 -21.61 -8.30
N GLY A 403 -15.69 -21.26 -7.51
CA GLY A 403 -15.76 -21.24 -6.03
C GLY A 403 -16.63 -20.13 -5.46
N CYS A 404 -16.95 -19.06 -6.23
CA CYS A 404 -17.81 -18.00 -5.71
C CYS A 404 -19.27 -18.47 -5.59
N PRO A 405 -19.87 -18.51 -4.38
CA PRO A 405 -21.24 -18.97 -4.19
C PRO A 405 -22.27 -18.08 -4.89
N ASN A 406 -21.97 -16.78 -5.01
CA ASN A 406 -22.90 -15.78 -5.53
C ASN A 406 -22.90 -15.68 -7.07
N THR A 407 -21.80 -15.94 -7.72
CA THR A 407 -21.63 -15.66 -9.17
C THR A 407 -21.09 -16.82 -9.96
N ARG A 408 -20.68 -17.90 -9.30
CA ARG A 408 -20.02 -19.07 -9.89
C ARG A 408 -18.77 -18.72 -10.72
N LYS A 409 -18.18 -17.55 -10.46
CA LYS A 409 -16.92 -17.14 -11.07
C LYS A 409 -15.75 -17.73 -10.30
N SER A 410 -14.69 -18.05 -11.03
CA SER A 410 -13.44 -18.57 -10.49
C SER A 410 -12.61 -17.49 -9.82
N THR A 411 -11.77 -17.88 -8.87
CA THR A 411 -10.77 -17.00 -8.23
C THR A 411 -9.39 -17.38 -8.71
N SER A 412 -8.66 -16.44 -9.29
CA SER A 412 -7.25 -16.59 -9.66
C SER A 412 -6.37 -16.18 -8.50
N GLY A 413 -5.39 -17.00 -8.16
CA GLY A 413 -4.33 -16.72 -7.20
C GLY A 413 -2.96 -16.95 -7.84
N TYR A 414 -2.03 -16.01 -7.66
CA TYR A 414 -0.65 -16.22 -8.08
C TYR A 414 0.33 -15.46 -7.19
N LEU A 415 1.56 -15.95 -7.18
CA LEU A 415 2.62 -15.53 -6.29
C LEU A 415 3.93 -15.42 -7.06
N LEU A 416 4.56 -14.25 -7.01
CA LEU A 416 5.91 -14.02 -7.46
C LEU A 416 6.78 -13.84 -6.22
N LYS A 417 7.76 -14.71 -6.02
CA LYS A 417 8.71 -14.65 -4.91
C LYS A 417 10.08 -14.22 -5.40
N PHE A 418 10.76 -13.47 -4.57
CA PHE A 418 12.18 -13.14 -4.70
C PHE A 418 12.89 -13.45 -3.38
N MET A 419 14.03 -14.14 -3.44
CA MET A 419 14.74 -14.55 -2.22
C MET A 419 13.83 -15.26 -1.20
N GLY A 420 12.93 -16.10 -1.69
CA GLY A 420 11.93 -16.83 -0.91
C GLY A 420 10.77 -15.98 -0.36
N GLY A 421 10.82 -14.65 -0.42
CA GLY A 421 9.78 -13.74 0.06
C GLY A 421 8.79 -13.32 -1.02
N PRO A 422 7.52 -13.00 -0.67
CA PRO A 422 6.50 -12.58 -1.62
C PRO A 422 6.74 -11.16 -2.10
N LEU A 423 7.27 -11.02 -3.31
CA LEU A 423 7.38 -9.73 -3.97
C LEU A 423 6.01 -9.23 -4.43
N LEU A 424 5.22 -10.13 -4.98
CA LEU A 424 3.84 -9.89 -5.41
C LEU A 424 2.97 -11.11 -5.08
N ALA A 425 1.84 -10.88 -4.42
CA ALA A 425 0.81 -11.89 -4.18
C ALA A 425 -0.55 -11.32 -4.62
N VAL A 426 -1.27 -12.07 -5.43
CA VAL A 426 -2.53 -11.62 -6.02
C VAL A 426 -3.62 -12.65 -5.80
N SER A 427 -4.78 -12.17 -5.34
CA SER A 427 -6.03 -12.90 -5.35
C SER A 427 -7.07 -12.06 -6.05
N LYS A 428 -7.70 -12.57 -7.11
CA LYS A 428 -8.72 -11.83 -7.84
C LYS A 428 -9.77 -12.73 -8.47
N ARG A 429 -11.01 -12.25 -8.53
CA ARG A 429 -12.10 -12.93 -9.22
C ARG A 429 -11.94 -12.77 -10.72
N GLN A 430 -12.13 -13.86 -11.47
CA GLN A 430 -12.13 -13.82 -12.93
C GLN A 430 -13.37 -13.04 -13.43
N LYS A 431 -13.19 -12.30 -14.53
CA LYS A 431 -14.28 -11.47 -15.09
C LYS A 431 -15.41 -12.33 -15.65
N ASN A 432 -15.06 -13.46 -16.28
CA ASN A 432 -15.99 -14.38 -16.92
C ASN A 432 -16.18 -15.65 -16.07
N VAL A 433 -17.29 -16.36 -16.29
CA VAL A 433 -17.49 -17.71 -15.78
C VAL A 433 -16.74 -18.65 -16.71
N THR A 434 -15.87 -19.48 -16.16
CA THR A 434 -15.11 -20.51 -16.89
C THR A 434 -15.85 -21.84 -16.86
N LEU A 435 -15.81 -22.60 -17.94
CA LEU A 435 -16.56 -23.85 -18.11
C LEU A 435 -15.81 -25.07 -17.57
N SER A 436 -14.53 -24.93 -17.26
CA SER A 436 -13.70 -25.99 -16.69
C SER A 436 -12.62 -25.43 -15.76
N SER A 437 -12.09 -26.29 -14.88
CA SER A 437 -10.92 -25.94 -14.05
C SER A 437 -9.70 -25.59 -14.91
N CYS A 438 -9.48 -26.34 -15.99
CA CYS A 438 -8.40 -26.07 -16.94
C CYS A 438 -8.48 -24.67 -17.56
N GLU A 439 -9.68 -24.20 -17.93
CA GLU A 439 -9.89 -22.85 -18.45
C GLU A 439 -9.62 -21.78 -17.39
N ALA A 440 -10.04 -22.02 -16.14
CA ALA A 440 -9.78 -21.12 -15.02
C ALA A 440 -8.27 -20.99 -14.75
N GLU A 441 -7.54 -22.10 -14.74
CA GLU A 441 -6.08 -22.11 -14.62
C GLU A 441 -5.41 -21.32 -15.76
N TYR A 442 -5.85 -21.56 -16.98
CA TYR A 442 -5.29 -20.89 -18.15
C TYR A 442 -5.47 -19.36 -18.11
N CYS A 443 -6.61 -18.90 -17.60
CA CYS A 443 -6.84 -17.48 -17.33
C CYS A 443 -5.83 -16.94 -16.31
N THR A 444 -5.52 -17.73 -15.28
CA THR A 444 -4.56 -17.35 -14.23
C THR A 444 -3.13 -17.28 -14.78
N PHE A 445 -2.72 -18.23 -15.64
CA PHE A 445 -1.41 -18.19 -16.32
C PHE A 445 -1.20 -16.87 -17.06
N THR A 446 -2.20 -16.40 -17.79
CA THR A 446 -2.11 -15.15 -18.56
C THR A 446 -1.87 -13.93 -17.67
N ASP A 447 -2.55 -13.88 -16.54
CA ASP A 447 -2.40 -12.77 -15.61
C ASP A 447 -1.05 -12.81 -14.89
N CYS A 448 -0.62 -13.99 -14.45
CA CYS A 448 0.68 -14.22 -13.82
C CYS A 448 1.84 -13.93 -14.80
N ALA A 449 1.75 -14.37 -16.05
CA ALA A 449 2.77 -14.16 -17.06
C ALA A 449 3.06 -12.68 -17.32
N LYS A 450 2.05 -11.81 -17.26
CA LYS A 450 2.25 -10.34 -17.40
C LYS A 450 3.13 -9.79 -16.27
N ASP A 451 2.87 -10.24 -15.04
CA ASP A 451 3.65 -9.80 -13.88
C ASP A 451 5.05 -10.45 -13.86
N ILE A 452 5.22 -11.66 -14.41
CA ILE A 452 6.53 -12.29 -14.66
C ILE A 452 7.35 -11.44 -15.65
N LEU A 453 6.74 -10.98 -16.74
CA LEU A 453 7.41 -10.12 -17.73
C LEU A 453 7.82 -8.76 -17.10
N TRP A 454 6.96 -8.19 -16.26
CA TRP A 454 7.32 -7.01 -15.48
C TRP A 454 8.51 -7.29 -14.55
N ALA A 455 8.50 -8.42 -13.82
CA ALA A 455 9.59 -8.82 -12.94
C ALA A 455 10.90 -9.06 -13.70
N LYS A 456 10.82 -9.64 -14.92
CA LYS A 456 11.96 -9.78 -15.84
C LYS A 456 12.56 -8.42 -16.22
N GLY A 457 11.70 -7.45 -16.57
CA GLY A 457 12.12 -6.07 -16.86
C GLY A 457 12.80 -5.41 -15.66
N LEU A 458 12.22 -5.58 -14.47
CA LEU A 458 12.78 -5.08 -13.21
C LEU A 458 14.15 -5.72 -12.92
N ALA A 459 14.26 -7.04 -12.99
CA ALA A 459 15.51 -7.77 -12.80
C ALA A 459 16.59 -7.32 -13.79
N LYS A 460 16.24 -7.18 -15.06
CA LYS A 460 17.16 -6.68 -16.09
C LYS A 460 17.70 -5.29 -15.76
N PHE A 461 16.83 -4.38 -15.31
CA PHE A 461 17.22 -3.02 -14.95
C PHE A 461 18.18 -3.00 -13.74
N PHE A 462 17.93 -3.87 -12.76
CA PHE A 462 18.81 -4.03 -11.59
C PHE A 462 20.06 -4.90 -11.84
N LYS A 463 20.30 -5.35 -13.08
CA LYS A 463 21.38 -6.29 -13.43
C LYS A 463 21.32 -7.57 -12.54
N CYS A 464 20.12 -7.97 -12.10
CA CYS A 464 19.84 -9.12 -11.27
C CYS A 464 19.61 -10.37 -12.15
N PRO A 465 20.19 -11.54 -11.84
CA PRO A 465 19.90 -12.77 -12.57
C PRO A 465 18.40 -13.09 -12.58
N PHE A 466 17.87 -13.48 -13.72
CA PHE A 466 16.49 -13.90 -13.90
C PHE A 466 16.44 -15.22 -14.68
N PRO A 467 15.60 -16.20 -14.30
CA PRO A 467 15.55 -17.48 -14.98
C PRO A 467 14.99 -17.34 -16.42
N GLU A 468 15.63 -18.00 -17.37
CA GLU A 468 15.18 -18.05 -18.76
C GLU A 468 15.23 -19.50 -19.26
N PRO A 469 14.05 -20.15 -19.46
CA PRO A 469 12.71 -19.62 -19.27
C PRO A 469 12.34 -19.41 -17.79
N ALA A 470 11.40 -18.47 -17.52
CA ALA A 470 10.79 -18.34 -16.21
C ALA A 470 9.88 -19.55 -15.94
N GLU A 471 10.12 -20.25 -14.83
CA GLU A 471 9.38 -21.48 -14.49
C GLU A 471 8.10 -21.15 -13.70
N LEU A 472 6.92 -21.22 -14.34
CA LEU A 472 5.63 -21.05 -13.67
C LEU A 472 5.12 -22.39 -13.16
N ARG A 473 4.99 -22.53 -11.85
CA ARG A 473 4.56 -23.74 -11.15
C ARG A 473 3.04 -23.75 -10.97
N CYS A 474 2.39 -24.84 -11.42
CA CYS A 474 0.95 -25.03 -11.36
C CYS A 474 0.60 -26.48 -11.04
N ASP A 475 -0.59 -26.76 -10.50
CA ASP A 475 -1.04 -28.11 -10.15
C ASP A 475 -2.05 -28.71 -11.15
N ASN A 476 -2.24 -28.08 -12.32
CA ASN A 476 -3.13 -28.56 -13.38
C ASN A 476 -2.35 -29.06 -14.61
N VAL A 477 -2.13 -30.37 -14.67
CA VAL A 477 -1.41 -31.04 -15.79
C VAL A 477 -2.08 -30.78 -17.13
N THR A 478 -3.43 -30.74 -17.18
CA THR A 478 -4.17 -30.52 -18.44
C THR A 478 -3.94 -29.11 -18.97
N ALA A 479 -3.99 -28.09 -18.09
CA ALA A 479 -3.73 -26.71 -18.47
C ALA A 479 -2.27 -26.53 -18.95
N LYS A 480 -1.31 -27.18 -18.29
CA LYS A 480 0.09 -27.24 -18.72
C LYS A 480 0.22 -27.84 -20.14
N HIS A 481 -0.34 -29.00 -20.38
CA HIS A 481 -0.28 -29.65 -21.72
C HIS A 481 -0.95 -28.80 -22.81
N MET A 482 -2.02 -28.06 -22.47
CA MET A 482 -2.63 -27.12 -23.41
C MET A 482 -1.68 -25.97 -23.79
N ALA A 483 -0.99 -25.41 -22.83
CA ALA A 483 -0.02 -24.34 -23.04
C ALA A 483 1.18 -24.80 -23.88
N GLU A 484 1.64 -26.04 -23.67
CA GLU A 484 2.73 -26.67 -24.43
C GLU A 484 2.30 -27.20 -25.80
N GLY A 485 1.03 -27.04 -26.19
CA GLY A 485 0.51 -27.55 -27.49
C GLY A 485 0.39 -29.06 -27.56
N LYS A 486 0.59 -29.80 -26.47
CA LYS A 486 0.53 -31.27 -26.41
C LYS A 486 -0.89 -31.82 -26.29
N ALA A 487 -1.85 -31.01 -25.84
CA ALA A 487 -3.25 -31.40 -25.74
C ALA A 487 -4.00 -31.08 -27.04
N LYS A 488 -4.59 -32.09 -27.68
CA LYS A 488 -5.51 -31.90 -28.82
C LYS A 488 -6.85 -31.35 -28.29
N LEU A 489 -7.21 -30.17 -28.76
CA LEU A 489 -8.47 -29.47 -28.44
C LEU A 489 -9.76 -30.16 -28.93
N ASN A 490 -9.70 -31.46 -29.27
CA ASN A 490 -10.76 -32.21 -29.99
C ASN A 490 -12.09 -32.38 -29.21
N ARG A 491 -12.22 -31.91 -27.97
CA ARG A 491 -13.46 -32.06 -27.16
C ARG A 491 -14.24 -30.78 -26.87
N THR A 492 -13.81 -29.64 -27.35
CA THR A 492 -14.45 -28.36 -27.01
C THR A 492 -14.97 -27.62 -28.25
N LYS A 493 -15.95 -28.21 -28.94
CA LYS A 493 -16.71 -27.52 -30.01
C LYS A 493 -17.43 -26.24 -29.50
N HIS A 494 -17.57 -26.06 -28.18
CA HIS A 494 -18.15 -24.88 -27.57
C HIS A 494 -17.17 -23.70 -27.36
N ILE A 495 -15.87 -23.93 -27.55
CA ILE A 495 -14.84 -22.87 -27.41
C ILE A 495 -14.87 -21.89 -28.59
N ASP A 496 -15.47 -22.24 -29.71
CA ASP A 496 -15.51 -21.40 -30.91
C ASP A 496 -16.27 -20.08 -30.72
N ALA A 497 -17.31 -20.05 -29.89
CA ALA A 497 -18.06 -18.82 -29.57
C ALA A 497 -17.34 -17.94 -28.53
N LEU A 498 -16.56 -18.55 -27.66
CA LEU A 498 -15.73 -17.85 -26.63
C LEU A 498 -14.35 -17.46 -27.17
N ARG A 499 -13.98 -17.89 -28.39
CA ARG A 499 -12.68 -17.76 -29.05
C ARG A 499 -12.09 -16.33 -29.05
N LYS A 500 -12.90 -15.28 -29.14
CA LYS A 500 -12.34 -13.92 -29.22
C LYS A 500 -11.63 -13.46 -27.93
N HIS A 501 -12.10 -13.82 -26.74
CA HIS A 501 -11.48 -13.39 -25.50
C HIS A 501 -10.50 -14.41 -24.89
N ILE A 502 -10.77 -15.69 -25.04
CA ILE A 502 -9.88 -16.77 -24.57
C ILE A 502 -8.79 -17.05 -25.61
N GLY A 503 -9.11 -16.94 -26.90
CA GLY A 503 -8.16 -17.14 -27.99
C GLY A 503 -6.92 -16.25 -27.87
N VAL A 504 -7.09 -14.96 -27.59
CA VAL A 504 -5.95 -14.03 -27.39
C VAL A 504 -5.08 -14.45 -26.20
N LYS A 505 -5.70 -14.85 -25.08
CA LYS A 505 -4.98 -15.32 -23.91
C LYS A 505 -4.24 -16.64 -24.18
N TYR A 506 -4.89 -17.53 -24.93
CA TYR A 506 -4.31 -18.82 -25.34
C TYR A 506 -3.08 -18.61 -26.22
N HIS A 507 -3.17 -17.79 -27.24
CA HIS A 507 -2.03 -17.47 -28.10
C HIS A 507 -0.90 -16.79 -27.32
N PHE A 508 -1.21 -15.85 -26.46
CA PHE A 508 -0.21 -15.14 -25.66
C PHE A 508 0.65 -16.10 -24.81
N ILE A 509 0.03 -17.02 -24.06
CA ILE A 509 0.79 -17.98 -23.24
C ILE A 509 1.59 -18.93 -24.11
N ARG A 510 0.99 -19.41 -25.22
CA ARG A 510 1.67 -20.32 -26.13
C ARG A 510 2.89 -19.69 -26.79
N GLU A 511 2.77 -18.44 -27.23
CA GLU A 511 3.92 -17.68 -27.75
C GLU A 511 5.05 -17.57 -26.73
N LEU A 512 4.74 -17.27 -25.46
CA LEU A 512 5.76 -17.19 -24.42
C LEU A 512 6.46 -18.55 -24.18
N VAL A 513 5.72 -19.66 -24.30
CA VAL A 513 6.29 -21.01 -24.19
C VAL A 513 7.11 -21.36 -25.43
N ASP A 514 6.58 -21.11 -26.63
CA ASP A 514 7.24 -21.39 -27.91
C ASP A 514 8.56 -20.59 -28.05
N PHE A 515 8.58 -19.35 -27.58
CA PHE A 515 9.79 -18.50 -27.53
C PHE A 515 10.71 -18.75 -26.33
N ASN A 516 10.45 -19.79 -25.53
CA ASN A 516 11.24 -20.13 -24.35
C ASN A 516 11.39 -18.98 -23.32
N VAL A 517 10.39 -18.12 -23.24
CA VAL A 517 10.31 -17.05 -22.24
C VAL A 517 9.70 -17.55 -20.94
N LEU A 518 8.72 -18.47 -21.06
CA LEU A 518 8.00 -19.08 -19.95
C LEU A 518 8.04 -20.61 -20.11
N SER A 519 8.22 -21.33 -19.02
CA SER A 519 7.99 -22.77 -18.93
C SER A 519 6.94 -23.07 -17.87
N LEU A 520 6.21 -24.18 -18.03
CA LEU A 520 5.20 -24.60 -17.08
C LEU A 520 5.65 -25.89 -16.40
N THR A 521 5.69 -25.89 -15.08
CA THR A 521 6.08 -27.06 -14.30
C THR A 521 4.92 -27.49 -13.40
N TYR A 522 4.64 -28.78 -13.40
CA TYR A 522 3.66 -29.35 -12.49
C TYR A 522 4.25 -29.43 -11.08
N VAL A 523 3.46 -28.98 -10.10
CA VAL A 523 3.70 -29.20 -8.67
C VAL A 523 2.47 -29.83 -8.04
N ASP A 524 2.69 -30.69 -7.04
CA ASP A 524 1.57 -31.25 -6.28
C ASP A 524 0.82 -30.14 -5.55
N THR A 525 -0.51 -30.25 -5.43
CA THR A 525 -1.35 -29.24 -4.75
C THR A 525 -0.89 -28.94 -3.33
N THR A 526 -0.27 -29.90 -2.63
CA THR A 526 0.30 -29.68 -1.28
C THR A 526 1.56 -28.80 -1.30
N GLN A 527 2.20 -28.65 -2.45
CA GLN A 527 3.38 -27.82 -2.68
C GLN A 527 3.04 -26.51 -3.39
N ASN A 528 1.82 -26.36 -3.93
CA ASN A 528 1.41 -25.13 -4.57
C ASN A 528 1.14 -24.03 -3.54
N GLU A 529 2.09 -23.09 -3.42
CA GLU A 529 2.00 -22.00 -2.43
C GLU A 529 0.92 -20.97 -2.74
N SER A 530 0.32 -20.98 -3.93
CA SER A 530 -0.77 -20.08 -4.31
C SER A 530 -2.16 -20.52 -3.86
N ASP A 531 -2.34 -21.75 -3.34
CA ASP A 531 -3.62 -22.27 -2.81
C ASP A 531 -4.28 -21.33 -1.78
N ILE A 532 -3.49 -20.72 -0.90
CA ILE A 532 -3.95 -19.77 0.13
C ILE A 532 -4.57 -18.49 -0.45
N LEU A 533 -4.29 -18.21 -1.72
CA LEU A 533 -4.78 -17.01 -2.44
C LEU A 533 -6.09 -17.27 -3.20
N THR A 534 -6.57 -18.52 -3.27
CA THR A 534 -7.71 -18.92 -4.12
C THR A 534 -8.91 -19.42 -3.32
N LYS A 535 -8.70 -20.13 -2.21
CA LYS A 535 -9.77 -20.77 -1.42
C LYS A 535 -9.53 -20.70 0.08
N PRO A 536 -10.60 -20.66 0.92
CA PRO A 536 -10.47 -20.79 2.37
C PRO A 536 -9.87 -22.15 2.72
N LEU A 537 -8.79 -22.14 3.50
CA LEU A 537 -8.09 -23.36 3.92
C LEU A 537 -8.44 -23.72 5.38
N ALA A 538 -8.48 -25.02 5.67
CA ALA A 538 -8.56 -25.49 7.04
C ALA A 538 -7.35 -25.01 7.85
N ARG A 539 -7.53 -24.79 9.17
CA ARG A 539 -6.55 -24.18 10.08
C ARG A 539 -5.11 -24.69 9.88
N THR A 540 -4.91 -25.99 9.89
CA THR A 540 -3.56 -26.58 9.78
C THR A 540 -2.91 -26.29 8.43
N LYS A 541 -3.68 -26.47 7.33
CA LYS A 541 -3.21 -26.15 5.97
C LYS A 541 -2.93 -24.67 5.82
N PHE A 542 -3.81 -23.81 6.36
CA PHE A 542 -3.64 -22.36 6.33
C PHE A 542 -2.35 -21.93 7.00
N HIS A 543 -2.06 -22.40 8.22
CA HIS A 543 -0.84 -22.04 8.93
C HIS A 543 0.42 -22.48 8.18
N SER A 544 0.43 -23.70 7.63
CA SER A 544 1.55 -24.19 6.81
C SER A 544 1.76 -23.31 5.56
N ALA A 545 0.67 -23.01 4.85
CA ALA A 545 0.74 -22.17 3.65
C ALA A 545 1.15 -20.71 3.99
N ALA A 546 0.63 -20.12 5.06
CA ALA A 546 0.99 -18.78 5.49
C ALA A 546 2.47 -18.69 5.91
N THR A 547 3.01 -19.70 6.57
CA THR A 547 4.45 -19.77 6.92
C THR A 547 5.33 -19.78 5.67
N LYS A 548 4.98 -20.55 4.63
CA LYS A 548 5.69 -20.57 3.35
C LYS A 548 5.55 -19.22 2.62
N LEU A 549 4.31 -18.71 2.54
CA LEU A 549 3.99 -17.44 1.87
C LEU A 549 4.77 -16.26 2.47
N LEU A 550 4.85 -16.16 3.80
CA LEU A 550 5.56 -15.11 4.52
C LEU A 550 7.08 -15.36 4.61
N ASN A 551 7.55 -16.53 4.17
CA ASN A 551 8.92 -17.00 4.27
C ASN A 551 9.44 -17.01 5.72
N GLU A 552 8.58 -17.40 6.68
CA GLU A 552 8.95 -17.57 8.09
C GLU A 552 9.85 -18.81 8.25
N SER A 553 10.91 -18.72 9.05
CA SER A 553 11.76 -19.89 9.32
C SER A 553 11.02 -20.91 10.19
N ALA A 554 11.27 -22.19 9.95
CA ALA A 554 10.70 -23.30 10.75
C ALA A 554 10.98 -23.17 12.27
N ARG A 555 12.04 -22.43 12.65
CA ARG A 555 12.42 -22.15 14.04
C ARG A 555 11.50 -21.12 14.69
N ALA A 556 11.07 -20.08 13.96
CA ALA A 556 10.11 -19.08 14.41
C ALA A 556 8.71 -19.70 14.60
N CYS A 557 8.32 -20.60 13.69
CA CYS A 557 7.05 -21.32 13.75
C CYS A 557 6.92 -22.18 15.03
N ARG A 558 8.00 -22.84 15.48
CA ARG A 558 7.98 -23.64 16.72
C ARG A 558 7.80 -22.78 17.98
N LEU A 559 8.35 -21.59 18.02
CA LEU A 559 8.18 -20.67 19.16
C LEU A 559 6.74 -20.12 19.22
N THR A 560 6.12 -19.83 18.09
CA THR A 560 4.73 -19.34 18.03
C THR A 560 3.73 -20.45 18.40
N ILE A 561 3.96 -21.69 17.96
CA ILE A 561 3.12 -22.84 18.33
C ILE A 561 3.30 -23.17 19.82
N ALA A 562 4.51 -23.11 20.36
CA ALA A 562 4.78 -23.34 21.77
C ALA A 562 4.13 -22.28 22.68
N GLN A 563 4.11 -21.00 22.26
CA GLN A 563 3.43 -19.93 23.00
C GLN A 563 1.90 -20.08 22.99
N HIS A 564 1.31 -20.55 21.90
CA HIS A 564 -0.14 -20.82 21.83
C HIS A 564 -0.56 -22.12 22.55
N THR A 565 0.32 -23.13 22.63
CA THR A 565 0.07 -24.35 23.42
C THR A 565 0.27 -24.11 24.92
N THR A 566 1.19 -23.24 25.33
CA THR A 566 1.39 -22.88 26.74
C THR A 566 0.25 -22.01 27.29
N LEU A 567 -0.38 -21.15 26.48
CA LEU A 567 -1.57 -20.39 26.92
C LEU A 567 -2.84 -21.24 26.99
N GLY A 568 -2.93 -22.34 26.21
CA GLY A 568 -4.02 -23.33 26.33
C GLY A 568 -3.85 -24.32 27.47
N SER A 569 -2.61 -24.58 27.95
CA SER A 569 -2.32 -25.58 28.99
C SER A 569 -2.22 -25.01 30.41
N VAL A 570 -2.15 -23.68 30.58
CA VAL A 570 -2.11 -23.04 31.90
C VAL A 570 -3.47 -23.11 32.60
N GLY A 571 -4.58 -23.17 31.84
CA GLY A 571 -5.92 -23.39 32.40
C GLY A 571 -6.13 -24.80 33.00
N ASP A 572 -5.63 -25.83 32.34
CA ASP A 572 -5.83 -27.23 32.75
C ASP A 572 -4.86 -27.71 33.86
N ASN A 573 -3.64 -27.18 33.89
CA ASN A 573 -2.68 -27.51 34.93
C ASN A 573 -2.95 -26.80 36.27
N ALA A 574 -3.55 -25.62 36.28
CA ALA A 574 -3.97 -24.95 37.51
C ALA A 574 -5.11 -25.72 38.22
N ILE A 575 -6.01 -26.35 37.47
CA ILE A 575 -7.10 -27.18 38.01
C ILE A 575 -6.55 -28.52 38.53
N ARG A 576 -5.49 -29.06 37.95
CA ARG A 576 -4.88 -30.34 38.39
C ARG A 576 -4.00 -30.17 39.62
N ILE A 577 -3.31 -29.03 39.78
CA ILE A 577 -2.51 -28.72 40.97
C ILE A 577 -3.42 -28.37 42.17
N ALA A 578 -4.55 -27.68 41.93
CA ALA A 578 -5.53 -27.41 42.99
C ALA A 578 -6.25 -28.67 43.51
N ARG A 579 -6.36 -29.74 42.71
CA ARG A 579 -6.93 -31.05 43.15
C ARG A 579 -5.92 -31.92 43.89
N LEU A 580 -4.61 -31.73 43.72
CA LEU A 580 -3.58 -32.48 44.44
C LEU A 580 -3.19 -31.82 45.78
N ALA A 581 -3.52 -30.55 45.99
CA ALA A 581 -3.30 -29.85 47.27
C ALA A 581 -4.48 -29.97 48.26
N SER A 582 -5.62 -30.59 47.86
CA SER A 582 -6.77 -30.84 48.73
C SER A 582 -6.86 -32.28 49.23
N THR A 583 -5.84 -33.09 48.98
CA THR A 583 -5.76 -34.51 49.42
C THR A 583 -4.40 -34.85 50.07
N ALA A 584 -3.76 -33.84 50.68
CA ALA A 584 -2.63 -34.07 51.59
C ALA A 584 -2.89 -33.40 52.96
#